data_2847437edadc923b4ccaaea6585c8459
#
_entry.id   2847437edadc923b4ccaaea6585c8459
#
_cell.length_a   1.000
_cell.length_b   1.000
_cell.length_c   1.000
_cell.angle_alpha   90.00
_cell.angle_beta   90.00
_cell.angle_gamma   90.00
#
_symmetry.space_group_name_H-M   'P 1'
#
loop_
_entity.id
_entity.type
_entity.pdbx_description
1 polymer ?
#
loop_
_entity_poly.entity_id
_entity_poly.type
_entity_poly.pdbx_seq_one_letter_code
_entity_poly.pdbx_strand_id
1 'polypeptide(L)'
;MATIDLGKIKQVFRGTYNNATAYVPDDLVVFTDTNITSTYICTTASTGNNPSSGGTAHANWAYVAKGVADPIPSQSGNAGKFLKTNGSALSFDQAGGLLQVVVNEKSGVTSISGQNNSGTFDDVTGYNISITPTAASSKILVQYTIGKYSHNGNTTAFRFTRSVAGGSASVIKVGDAAGNRKQISFARTYTINNNHSESFHYQFLDTPSYSVGQAIVYQLQCVSESSNSVYFNRSISDDNETYNYRGRSFSTITAMEVAG
;
A
#
# COMPACT_ATOMS: atom_id res chain seq x y z
N MET A 1 -5.38 42.36 72.87
CA MET A 1 -5.85 42.15 71.50
C MET A 1 -5.20 40.85 71.00
N ALA A 2 -5.97 39.89 70.54
CA ALA A 2 -5.42 38.68 69.89
C ALA A 2 -4.94 39.06 68.49
N THR A 3 -3.69 38.86 68.22
CA THR A 3 -3.10 38.99 66.87
C THR A 3 -3.51 37.78 66.06
N ILE A 4 -4.32 37.98 65.06
CA ILE A 4 -4.59 36.90 64.07
C ILE A 4 -3.38 36.83 63.13
N ASP A 5 -2.56 35.84 63.26
CA ASP A 5 -1.52 35.50 62.25
C ASP A 5 -2.23 34.89 61.06
N LEU A 6 -2.39 35.67 60.00
CA LEU A 6 -3.04 35.21 58.77
C LEU A 6 -2.19 34.27 57.92
N GLY A 7 -0.98 33.93 58.38
CA GLY A 7 -0.05 33.09 57.64
C GLY A 7 0.33 33.70 56.28
N LYS A 8 1.16 33.01 55.52
CA LYS A 8 1.46 33.36 54.11
C LYS A 8 0.25 33.06 53.24
N ILE A 9 -0.54 34.07 52.89
CA ILE A 9 -1.74 33.95 52.06
C ILE A 9 -1.39 33.94 50.54
N LYS A 10 -0.11 34.05 50.18
CA LYS A 10 0.27 34.27 48.81
C LYS A 10 1.34 33.29 48.36
N GLN A 11 0.96 32.36 47.44
CA GLN A 11 1.91 31.57 46.67
C GLN A 11 2.72 32.51 45.77
N VAL A 12 4.03 32.28 45.67
CA VAL A 12 4.95 33.10 44.91
C VAL A 12 5.43 32.32 43.68
N PHE A 13 5.01 32.73 42.48
CA PHE A 13 5.51 32.14 41.24
C PHE A 13 6.92 32.63 40.97
N ARG A 14 7.87 31.70 40.95
CA ARG A 14 9.31 31.95 40.79
C ARG A 14 9.80 31.70 39.36
N GLY A 15 8.90 31.31 38.43
CA GLY A 15 9.25 31.00 37.06
C GLY A 15 9.78 29.55 36.89
N THR A 16 10.67 29.34 35.92
CA THR A 16 11.30 28.04 35.71
C THR A 16 12.27 27.71 36.85
N TYR A 17 12.22 26.48 37.33
CA TYR A 17 13.11 25.99 38.37
C TYR A 17 14.59 26.19 38.01
N ASN A 18 15.35 26.67 38.97
CA ASN A 18 16.82 26.82 38.86
C ASN A 18 17.49 26.14 40.06
N ASN A 19 18.36 25.21 39.80
CA ASN A 19 19.04 24.40 40.80
C ASN A 19 19.90 25.19 41.80
N ALA A 20 20.34 26.41 41.46
CA ALA A 20 21.15 27.27 42.30
C ALA A 20 20.29 28.21 43.20
N THR A 21 18.96 28.22 43.01
CA THR A 21 18.06 29.08 43.78
C THR A 21 17.56 28.37 45.02
N ALA A 22 17.58 29.10 46.18
CA ALA A 22 16.93 28.64 47.39
C ALA A 22 15.43 28.91 47.30
N TYR A 23 14.63 27.90 47.48
CA TYR A 23 13.15 27.96 47.51
C TYR A 23 12.67 27.73 48.93
N VAL A 24 11.58 28.39 49.25
CA VAL A 24 10.89 28.28 50.55
C VAL A 24 9.47 27.75 50.33
N PRO A 25 8.81 27.24 51.40
CA PRO A 25 7.43 26.81 51.27
C PRO A 25 6.55 27.88 50.62
N ASP A 26 5.59 27.44 49.77
CA ASP A 26 4.69 28.26 48.95
C ASP A 26 5.32 28.89 47.69
N ASP A 27 6.61 28.70 47.43
CA ASP A 27 7.19 29.03 46.13
C ASP A 27 6.67 28.05 45.05
N LEU A 28 6.18 28.60 43.93
CA LEU A 28 5.74 27.85 42.75
C LEU A 28 6.78 27.93 41.65
N VAL A 29 7.07 26.78 41.02
CA VAL A 29 7.99 26.71 39.88
C VAL A 29 7.41 25.84 38.76
N VAL A 30 7.88 26.08 37.57
CA VAL A 30 7.70 25.19 36.41
C VAL A 30 8.98 24.39 36.25
N PHE A 31 8.85 23.06 36.06
CA PHE A 31 9.98 22.18 35.82
C PHE A 31 9.59 21.14 34.79
N THR A 32 10.55 20.80 33.88
CA THR A 32 10.38 19.77 32.87
C THR A 32 11.18 18.52 33.25
N ASP A 33 10.47 17.44 33.47
CA ASP A 33 11.01 16.13 33.76
C ASP A 33 10.59 15.15 32.66
N THR A 34 11.55 14.46 32.05
CA THR A 34 11.29 13.48 30.97
C THR A 34 10.35 14.01 29.86
N ASN A 35 10.58 15.25 29.39
CA ASN A 35 9.79 15.98 28.41
C ASN A 35 8.35 16.36 28.86
N ILE A 36 8.02 16.19 30.14
CA ILE A 36 6.73 16.60 30.70
C ILE A 36 6.93 17.83 31.56
N THR A 37 6.34 18.94 31.16
CA THR A 37 6.39 20.19 31.95
C THR A 37 5.24 20.20 32.94
N SER A 38 5.58 20.40 34.21
CA SER A 38 4.62 20.45 35.34
C SER A 38 4.86 21.68 36.24
N THR A 39 3.84 22.07 36.99
CA THR A 39 3.96 23.11 38.00
C THR A 39 4.06 22.45 39.37
N TYR A 40 4.99 22.92 40.17
CA TYR A 40 5.29 22.39 41.50
C TYR A 40 5.21 23.50 42.54
N ILE A 41 4.85 23.12 43.76
CA ILE A 41 4.96 23.95 44.95
C ILE A 41 6.02 23.40 45.88
N CYS A 42 6.86 24.27 46.39
CA CYS A 42 7.81 23.94 47.43
C CYS A 42 7.05 23.69 48.74
N THR A 43 7.19 22.55 49.36
CA THR A 43 6.55 22.16 50.61
C THR A 43 7.51 22.25 51.81
N THR A 44 8.82 22.08 51.53
CA THR A 44 9.91 22.20 52.52
C THR A 44 11.06 22.92 51.84
N ALA A 45 11.72 23.85 52.55
CA ALA A 45 12.84 24.61 52.00
C ALA A 45 13.81 23.73 51.23
N SER A 46 14.17 24.12 50.02
CA SER A 46 14.93 23.30 49.06
C SER A 46 15.89 24.15 48.26
N THR A 47 17.13 23.63 48.10
CA THR A 47 18.12 24.15 47.18
C THR A 47 18.78 22.94 46.53
N GLY A 48 18.96 22.95 45.22
CA GLY A 48 19.66 21.86 44.50
C GLY A 48 18.86 20.59 44.29
N ASN A 49 17.60 20.52 44.71
CA ASN A 49 16.75 19.33 44.52
C ASN A 49 15.72 19.59 43.44
N ASN A 50 15.87 18.89 42.31
CA ASN A 50 14.88 18.98 41.24
C ASN A 50 13.47 18.64 41.74
N PRO A 51 12.43 19.38 41.31
CA PRO A 51 11.06 19.14 41.73
C PRO A 51 10.53 17.72 41.50
N SER A 52 11.03 17.02 40.44
CA SER A 52 10.74 15.63 40.21
C SER A 52 11.85 14.92 39.46
N SER A 53 11.81 13.59 39.46
CA SER A 53 12.66 12.72 38.66
C SER A 53 11.86 11.49 38.22
N GLY A 54 11.86 11.20 36.92
CA GLY A 54 11.10 10.09 36.35
C GLY A 54 9.58 10.15 36.63
N GLY A 55 9.00 11.35 36.71
CA GLY A 55 7.56 11.55 36.97
C GLY A 55 7.16 11.44 38.43
N THR A 56 8.11 11.27 39.38
CA THR A 56 7.88 11.23 40.83
C THR A 56 8.36 12.54 41.47
N ALA A 57 7.50 13.20 42.20
CA ALA A 57 7.84 14.45 42.92
C ALA A 57 8.90 14.16 44.01
N HIS A 58 9.87 15.05 44.14
CA HIS A 58 10.85 15.04 45.24
C HIS A 58 10.15 15.36 46.57
N ALA A 59 10.66 14.85 47.70
CA ALA A 59 10.06 15.01 49.02
C ALA A 59 9.82 16.47 49.44
N ASN A 60 10.59 17.42 48.91
CA ASN A 60 10.45 18.86 49.18
C ASN A 60 9.44 19.58 48.27
N TRP A 61 8.83 18.85 47.33
CA TRP A 61 7.97 19.40 46.28
C TRP A 61 6.69 18.62 46.15
N ALA A 62 5.60 19.30 45.80
CA ALA A 62 4.35 18.68 45.43
C ALA A 62 3.89 19.19 44.06
N TYR A 63 3.19 18.35 43.30
CA TYR A 63 2.53 18.79 42.08
C TYR A 63 1.38 19.74 42.39
N VAL A 64 1.33 20.87 41.71
CA VAL A 64 0.16 21.74 41.64
C VAL A 64 -0.64 21.40 40.36
N ALA A 65 0.06 21.31 39.25
CA ALA A 65 -0.49 20.84 37.97
C ALA A 65 0.50 19.89 37.36
N LYS A 66 0.12 18.63 37.27
CA LYS A 66 0.94 17.59 36.60
C LYS A 66 0.66 17.62 35.10
N GLY A 67 1.69 17.91 34.32
CA GLY A 67 1.63 17.74 32.88
C GLY A 67 1.42 16.28 32.48
N VAL A 68 0.90 16.06 31.32
CA VAL A 68 0.79 14.73 30.70
C VAL A 68 1.66 14.70 29.45
N ALA A 69 2.22 13.56 29.14
CA ALA A 69 2.86 13.37 27.85
C ALA A 69 1.82 13.56 26.74
N ASP A 70 2.23 14.19 25.64
CA ASP A 70 1.34 14.23 24.47
C ASP A 70 1.09 12.77 24.03
N PRO A 71 -0.16 12.30 24.10
CA PRO A 71 -0.48 10.94 23.69
C PRO A 71 -0.36 10.75 22.17
N ILE A 72 -0.30 11.84 21.41
CA ILE A 72 -0.21 11.81 19.96
C ILE A 72 1.27 11.72 19.56
N PRO A 73 1.70 10.70 18.80
CA PRO A 73 3.06 10.64 18.28
C PRO A 73 3.38 11.83 17.38
N SER A 74 4.67 12.16 17.23
CA SER A 74 5.12 13.25 16.35
C SER A 74 4.48 13.12 14.96
N GLN A 75 3.87 14.20 14.49
CA GLN A 75 3.25 14.27 13.15
C GLN A 75 4.29 14.52 12.05
N SER A 76 5.51 14.93 12.40
CA SER A 76 6.58 15.16 11.44
C SER A 76 6.91 13.88 10.67
N GLY A 77 6.91 13.95 9.33
CA GLY A 77 7.15 12.81 8.44
C GLY A 77 5.96 11.84 8.32
N ASN A 78 4.79 12.19 8.86
CA ASN A 78 3.61 11.34 8.86
C ASN A 78 2.43 11.91 8.04
N ALA A 79 2.70 12.83 7.10
CA ALA A 79 1.69 13.33 6.18
C ALA A 79 1.04 12.18 5.40
N GLY A 80 -0.29 12.17 5.31
CA GLY A 80 -1.06 11.13 4.60
C GLY A 80 -1.21 9.81 5.34
N LYS A 81 -0.70 9.69 6.58
CA LYS A 81 -0.89 8.50 7.42
C LYS A 81 -2.06 8.66 8.38
N PHE A 82 -2.59 7.56 8.85
CA PHE A 82 -3.65 7.49 9.85
C PHE A 82 -3.09 7.18 11.23
N LEU A 83 -3.69 7.78 12.25
CA LEU A 83 -3.41 7.44 13.63
C LEU A 83 -4.09 6.11 13.96
N LYS A 84 -3.33 5.13 14.43
CA LYS A 84 -3.82 3.83 14.88
C LYS A 84 -3.35 3.51 16.30
N THR A 85 -4.00 2.57 16.95
CA THR A 85 -3.60 2.01 18.24
C THR A 85 -3.44 0.50 18.17
N ASN A 86 -2.50 -0.02 18.93
CA ASN A 86 -2.37 -1.47 19.18
C ASN A 86 -3.01 -1.89 20.54
N GLY A 87 -3.80 -0.99 21.16
CA GLY A 87 -4.39 -1.17 22.49
C GLY A 87 -3.53 -0.59 23.62
N SER A 88 -2.26 -0.28 23.39
CA SER A 88 -1.33 0.26 24.39
C SER A 88 -0.68 1.56 23.97
N ALA A 89 -0.41 1.76 22.68
CA ALA A 89 0.23 2.94 22.14
C ALA A 89 -0.45 3.42 20.86
N LEU A 90 -0.32 4.72 20.58
CA LEU A 90 -0.69 5.34 19.32
C LEU A 90 0.52 5.36 18.38
N SER A 91 0.28 5.14 17.09
CA SER A 91 1.28 5.25 16.03
C SER A 91 0.63 5.71 14.73
N PHE A 92 1.43 6.32 13.84
CA PHE A 92 0.98 6.61 12.49
C PHE A 92 1.32 5.45 11.56
N ASP A 93 0.35 5.05 10.74
CA ASP A 93 0.54 4.03 9.72
C ASP A 93 -0.17 4.41 8.43
N GLN A 94 0.23 3.80 7.33
CA GLN A 94 -0.48 4.00 6.08
C GLN A 94 -1.91 3.45 6.21
N ALA A 95 -2.85 4.07 5.49
CA ALA A 95 -4.20 3.52 5.39
C ALA A 95 -4.07 2.07 4.89
N GLY A 96 -4.53 1.14 5.71
CA GLY A 96 -4.58 -0.26 5.30
C GLY A 96 -5.46 -0.39 4.05
N GLY A 97 -5.02 -1.19 3.09
CA GLY A 97 -5.78 -1.49 1.91
C GLY A 97 -5.12 -1.04 0.60
N LEU A 98 -5.83 -0.28 -0.20
CA LEU A 98 -5.41 0.12 -1.54
C LEU A 98 -4.49 1.35 -1.48
N LEU A 99 -3.24 1.21 -1.93
CA LEU A 99 -2.25 2.28 -1.92
C LEU A 99 -2.19 3.05 -3.25
N GLN A 100 -2.32 2.33 -4.37
CA GLN A 100 -2.43 2.94 -5.71
C GLN A 100 -3.18 2.04 -6.67
N VAL A 101 -3.70 2.63 -7.73
CA VAL A 101 -4.32 1.94 -8.87
C VAL A 101 -3.67 2.46 -10.14
N VAL A 102 -3.23 1.54 -10.99
CA VAL A 102 -2.73 1.85 -12.34
C VAL A 102 -3.63 1.12 -13.32
N VAL A 103 -4.01 1.79 -14.39
CA VAL A 103 -4.86 1.23 -15.44
C VAL A 103 -4.19 1.42 -16.79
N ASN A 104 -4.16 0.37 -17.60
CA ASN A 104 -3.83 0.43 -19.02
C ASN A 104 -5.09 0.11 -19.82
N GLU A 105 -5.51 1.06 -20.65
CA GLU A 105 -6.66 0.93 -21.54
C GLU A 105 -6.19 0.62 -22.96
N LYS A 106 -6.75 -0.42 -23.57
CA LYS A 106 -6.43 -0.86 -24.91
C LYS A 106 -7.66 -0.82 -25.79
N SER A 107 -7.78 0.21 -26.63
CA SER A 107 -8.86 0.35 -27.62
C SER A 107 -8.47 -0.19 -29.00
N GLY A 108 -7.17 -0.20 -29.32
CA GLY A 108 -6.68 -0.71 -30.59
C GLY A 108 -6.76 -2.24 -30.69
N VAL A 109 -6.88 -2.74 -31.90
CA VAL A 109 -6.79 -4.18 -32.20
C VAL A 109 -5.37 -4.69 -32.03
N THR A 110 -5.23 -5.94 -31.60
CA THR A 110 -3.96 -6.65 -31.59
C THR A 110 -4.17 -8.02 -32.25
N SER A 111 -3.23 -8.45 -33.08
CA SER A 111 -3.21 -9.78 -33.64
C SER A 111 -1.84 -10.41 -33.42
N ILE A 112 -1.86 -11.68 -33.03
CA ILE A 112 -0.68 -12.53 -32.92
C ILE A 112 -0.81 -13.59 -34.02
N SER A 113 0.10 -13.55 -34.99
CA SER A 113 0.12 -14.47 -36.14
C SER A 113 1.22 -15.53 -36.00
N GLY A 114 1.10 -16.58 -36.80
CA GLY A 114 2.13 -17.62 -36.85
C GLY A 114 2.19 -18.50 -35.62
N GLN A 115 1.18 -18.47 -34.78
CA GLN A 115 1.06 -19.35 -33.63
C GLN A 115 0.98 -20.79 -34.11
N ASN A 116 1.90 -21.60 -33.70
CA ASN A 116 1.85 -23.04 -33.90
C ASN A 116 2.07 -23.71 -32.54
N ASN A 117 1.58 -24.88 -32.37
CA ASN A 117 1.68 -25.64 -31.10
C ASN A 117 3.13 -25.91 -30.65
N SER A 118 4.07 -25.04 -31.00
CA SER A 118 5.51 -25.18 -30.75
C SER A 118 5.89 -25.10 -29.25
N GLY A 119 4.95 -24.72 -28.40
CA GLY A 119 5.21 -24.54 -26.98
C GLY A 119 5.73 -23.18 -26.60
N THR A 120 6.05 -22.33 -27.57
CA THR A 120 6.49 -20.96 -27.34
C THR A 120 5.26 -20.05 -27.14
N PHE A 121 5.22 -19.34 -26.04
CA PHE A 121 4.21 -18.34 -25.79
C PHE A 121 4.73 -16.99 -26.25
N ASP A 122 3.90 -16.26 -26.99
CA ASP A 122 4.21 -14.91 -27.45
C ASP A 122 3.54 -13.87 -26.58
N ASP A 123 4.20 -12.74 -26.41
CA ASP A 123 3.65 -11.58 -25.71
C ASP A 123 2.49 -10.99 -26.50
N VAL A 124 1.35 -10.78 -25.83
CA VAL A 124 0.23 -10.03 -26.41
C VAL A 124 0.55 -8.55 -26.31
N THR A 125 0.97 -7.96 -27.42
CA THR A 125 1.45 -6.57 -27.50
C THR A 125 0.42 -5.57 -26.98
N GLY A 126 0.82 -4.78 -25.99
CA GLY A 126 -0.03 -3.77 -25.35
C GLY A 126 -0.95 -4.31 -24.24
N TYR A 127 -0.86 -5.61 -23.95
CA TYR A 127 -1.59 -6.25 -22.85
C TYR A 127 -0.66 -6.50 -21.65
N ASN A 128 0.04 -5.45 -21.27
CA ASN A 128 0.91 -5.41 -20.10
C ASN A 128 0.54 -4.24 -19.21
N ILE A 129 0.99 -4.29 -17.97
CA ILE A 129 0.87 -3.18 -17.04
C ILE A 129 2.11 -3.10 -16.17
N SER A 130 2.55 -1.87 -15.92
CA SER A 130 3.67 -1.58 -15.03
C SER A 130 3.18 -0.84 -13.79
N ILE A 131 3.58 -1.30 -12.63
CA ILE A 131 3.30 -0.65 -11.35
C ILE A 131 4.60 -0.52 -10.55
N THR A 132 4.81 0.62 -9.91
CA THR A 132 5.96 0.86 -9.03
C THR A 132 5.45 0.97 -7.59
N PRO A 133 5.58 -0.08 -6.77
CA PRO A 133 5.08 -0.06 -5.42
C PRO A 133 5.69 1.04 -4.57
N THR A 134 4.86 1.64 -3.71
CA THR A 134 5.21 2.76 -2.84
C THR A 134 5.59 2.32 -1.43
N ALA A 135 5.20 1.10 -1.04
CA ALA A 135 5.50 0.53 0.26
C ALA A 135 6.20 -0.83 0.12
N ALA A 136 7.02 -1.18 1.12
CA ALA A 136 7.64 -2.50 1.19
C ALA A 136 6.58 -3.58 1.48
N SER A 137 6.81 -4.79 0.97
CA SER A 137 5.94 -5.97 1.22
C SER A 137 4.51 -5.86 0.69
N SER A 138 4.19 -4.84 -0.12
CA SER A 138 2.88 -4.73 -0.76
C SER A 138 2.61 -5.93 -1.67
N LYS A 139 1.33 -6.28 -1.76
CA LYS A 139 0.82 -7.26 -2.72
C LYS A 139 0.24 -6.51 -3.92
N ILE A 140 0.24 -7.14 -5.08
CA ILE A 140 -0.32 -6.53 -6.29
C ILE A 140 -1.51 -7.37 -6.76
N LEU A 141 -2.71 -6.78 -6.73
CA LEU A 141 -3.88 -7.35 -7.37
C LEU A 141 -3.88 -6.93 -8.84
N VAL A 142 -3.79 -7.92 -9.73
CA VAL A 142 -3.77 -7.69 -11.18
C VAL A 142 -5.06 -8.21 -11.78
N GLN A 143 -5.68 -7.39 -12.64
CA GLN A 143 -6.93 -7.73 -13.32
C GLN A 143 -6.77 -7.49 -14.83
N TYR A 144 -7.19 -8.46 -15.61
CA TYR A 144 -7.29 -8.38 -17.06
C TYR A 144 -8.76 -8.51 -17.46
N THR A 145 -9.32 -7.47 -18.03
CA THR A 145 -10.67 -7.48 -18.61
C THR A 145 -10.53 -7.32 -20.12
N ILE A 146 -10.69 -8.41 -20.83
CA ILE A 146 -10.58 -8.45 -22.29
C ILE A 146 -11.96 -8.34 -22.89
N GLY A 147 -12.22 -7.23 -23.56
CA GLY A 147 -13.55 -6.92 -24.10
C GLY A 147 -13.95 -7.83 -25.28
N LYS A 148 -12.98 -8.21 -26.09
CA LYS A 148 -13.19 -9.15 -27.18
C LYS A 148 -11.91 -9.92 -27.49
N TYR A 149 -12.07 -11.22 -27.63
CA TYR A 149 -11.04 -12.15 -28.05
C TYR A 149 -11.61 -13.09 -29.08
N SER A 150 -10.87 -13.40 -30.13
CA SER A 150 -11.26 -14.35 -31.14
C SER A 150 -10.06 -15.06 -31.74
N HIS A 151 -10.25 -16.28 -32.17
CA HIS A 151 -9.24 -17.07 -32.89
C HIS A 151 -9.91 -18.04 -33.87
N ASN A 152 -9.22 -18.34 -34.92
CA ASN A 152 -9.64 -19.34 -35.88
C ASN A 152 -8.86 -20.62 -35.63
N GLY A 153 -9.43 -21.58 -34.91
CA GLY A 153 -8.75 -22.85 -34.62
C GLY A 153 -9.15 -23.44 -33.28
N ASN A 154 -8.37 -24.38 -32.78
CA ASN A 154 -8.78 -25.26 -31.71
C ASN A 154 -8.74 -24.58 -30.34
N THR A 155 -7.59 -24.46 -29.70
CA THR A 155 -7.45 -23.93 -28.36
C THR A 155 -6.38 -22.86 -28.33
N THR A 156 -6.60 -21.79 -27.60
CA THR A 156 -5.57 -20.83 -27.22
C THR A 156 -5.32 -20.94 -25.73
N ALA A 157 -4.09 -21.19 -25.36
CA ALA A 157 -3.64 -21.18 -23.99
C ALA A 157 -3.03 -19.81 -23.63
N PHE A 158 -3.25 -19.39 -22.40
CA PHE A 158 -2.78 -18.13 -21.86
C PHE A 158 -1.96 -18.35 -20.59
N ARG A 159 -0.99 -17.48 -20.38
CA ARG A 159 -0.25 -17.38 -19.12
C ARG A 159 0.17 -15.95 -18.85
N PHE A 160 0.55 -15.69 -17.64
CA PHE A 160 1.10 -14.40 -17.23
C PHE A 160 2.59 -14.52 -16.94
N THR A 161 3.30 -13.46 -17.24
CA THR A 161 4.70 -13.30 -16.80
C THR A 161 4.82 -12.04 -15.97
N ARG A 162 5.84 -12.02 -15.12
CA ARG A 162 6.23 -10.87 -14.31
C ARG A 162 7.73 -10.65 -14.45
N SER A 163 8.14 -9.38 -14.64
CA SER A 163 9.51 -8.93 -14.47
C SER A 163 9.59 -7.83 -13.43
N VAL A 164 10.72 -7.72 -12.74
CA VAL A 164 10.98 -6.69 -11.72
C VAL A 164 12.24 -5.94 -12.13
N ALA A 165 12.19 -4.61 -12.09
CA ALA A 165 13.30 -3.71 -12.41
C ALA A 165 13.97 -3.99 -13.78
N GLY A 166 13.19 -4.39 -14.78
CA GLY A 166 13.70 -4.73 -16.12
C GLY A 166 14.48 -6.04 -16.20
N GLY A 167 14.47 -6.86 -15.15
CA GLY A 167 15.06 -8.20 -15.14
C GLY A 167 14.30 -9.20 -16.01
N SER A 168 14.78 -10.43 -16.06
CA SER A 168 14.15 -11.51 -16.82
C SER A 168 12.72 -11.78 -16.35
N ALA A 169 11.82 -11.99 -17.31
CA ALA A 169 10.44 -12.34 -17.03
C ALA A 169 10.31 -13.77 -16.51
N SER A 170 9.55 -13.93 -15.44
CA SER A 170 9.21 -15.24 -14.86
C SER A 170 7.74 -15.55 -15.11
N VAL A 171 7.42 -16.78 -15.45
CA VAL A 171 6.04 -17.27 -15.56
C VAL A 171 5.44 -17.37 -14.17
N ILE A 172 4.22 -16.83 -14.01
CA ILE A 172 3.50 -16.81 -12.74
C ILE A 172 2.06 -17.31 -12.90
N LYS A 173 1.46 -17.74 -11.78
CA LYS A 173 0.02 -18.08 -11.71
C LYS A 173 -0.40 -19.12 -12.75
N VAL A 174 0.36 -20.18 -12.88
CA VAL A 174 0.06 -21.34 -13.73
C VAL A 174 -0.28 -22.57 -12.89
N GLY A 175 -0.96 -23.53 -13.50
CA GLY A 175 -1.28 -24.80 -12.86
C GLY A 175 -0.05 -25.65 -12.54
N ASP A 176 -0.24 -26.73 -11.82
CA ASP A 176 0.81 -27.66 -11.41
C ASP A 176 1.49 -28.33 -12.61
N ALA A 177 2.77 -28.64 -12.44
CA ALA A 177 3.50 -29.45 -13.42
C ALA A 177 2.98 -30.90 -13.44
N ALA A 178 2.64 -31.40 -14.61
CA ALA A 178 2.10 -32.74 -14.77
C ALA A 178 2.63 -33.43 -16.07
N GLY A 179 3.74 -34.10 -15.96
CA GLY A 179 4.42 -34.75 -17.09
C GLY A 179 4.75 -33.75 -18.19
N ASN A 180 4.37 -34.04 -19.44
CA ASN A 180 4.63 -33.17 -20.60
C ASN A 180 3.57 -32.08 -20.82
N ARG A 181 2.62 -31.89 -19.90
CA ARG A 181 1.58 -30.88 -20.05
C ARG A 181 2.15 -29.48 -19.85
N LYS A 182 1.73 -28.57 -20.74
CA LYS A 182 2.10 -27.15 -20.59
C LYS A 182 1.47 -26.57 -19.35
N GLN A 183 2.23 -25.84 -18.57
CA GLN A 183 1.70 -25.05 -17.47
C GLN A 183 1.11 -23.74 -18.03
N ILE A 184 -0.18 -23.56 -17.83
CA ILE A 184 -0.97 -22.41 -18.30
C ILE A 184 -1.76 -21.81 -17.15
N SER A 185 -2.14 -20.54 -17.29
CA SER A 185 -3.04 -19.90 -16.35
C SER A 185 -4.50 -20.24 -16.67
N PHE A 186 -4.85 -20.23 -17.95
CA PHE A 186 -6.16 -20.66 -18.46
C PHE A 186 -6.10 -20.94 -19.95
N ALA A 187 -7.14 -21.56 -20.49
CA ALA A 187 -7.29 -21.79 -21.92
C ALA A 187 -8.70 -21.39 -22.38
N ARG A 188 -8.80 -21.03 -23.63
CA ARG A 188 -10.06 -20.83 -24.35
C ARG A 188 -10.13 -21.79 -25.51
N THR A 189 -11.24 -22.50 -25.61
CA THR A 189 -11.43 -23.56 -26.59
C THR A 189 -12.38 -23.07 -27.68
N TYR A 190 -12.04 -23.37 -28.88
CA TYR A 190 -12.78 -23.35 -30.13
C TYR A 190 -13.93 -22.34 -30.29
N THR A 191 -13.79 -21.47 -31.26
CA THR A 191 -14.89 -20.67 -31.82
C THR A 191 -15.37 -21.26 -33.15
N ILE A 192 -16.65 -21.57 -33.26
CA ILE A 192 -17.23 -22.36 -34.34
C ILE A 192 -17.28 -21.61 -35.69
N ASN A 193 -17.14 -20.31 -35.71
CA ASN A 193 -17.14 -19.51 -36.93
C ASN A 193 -16.42 -18.15 -36.77
N ASN A 194 -16.14 -17.48 -37.89
CA ASN A 194 -15.42 -16.23 -37.98
C ASN A 194 -16.09 -15.02 -37.29
N ASN A 195 -17.34 -15.16 -36.85
CA ASN A 195 -18.13 -14.11 -36.21
C ASN A 195 -18.11 -14.22 -34.69
N HIS A 196 -17.69 -15.37 -34.16
CA HIS A 196 -17.63 -15.57 -32.73
C HIS A 196 -16.45 -14.83 -32.12
N SER A 197 -16.75 -14.25 -30.99
CA SER A 197 -15.73 -13.66 -30.12
C SER A 197 -16.20 -13.80 -28.67
N GLU A 198 -15.26 -13.91 -27.77
CA GLU A 198 -15.52 -14.02 -26.34
C GLU A 198 -14.91 -12.83 -25.62
N SER A 199 -15.45 -12.50 -24.47
CA SER A 199 -14.80 -11.65 -23.48
C SER A 199 -14.31 -12.54 -22.33
N PHE A 200 -13.27 -12.13 -21.65
CA PHE A 200 -12.86 -12.80 -20.44
C PHE A 200 -12.34 -11.81 -19.41
N HIS A 201 -12.52 -12.19 -18.16
CA HIS A 201 -11.95 -11.52 -17.02
C HIS A 201 -11.08 -12.51 -16.25
N TYR A 202 -9.87 -12.11 -15.92
CA TYR A 202 -8.96 -12.88 -15.10
C TYR A 202 -8.27 -12.00 -14.09
N GLN A 203 -8.20 -12.47 -12.84
CA GLN A 203 -7.56 -11.72 -11.76
C GLN A 203 -6.72 -12.63 -10.88
N PHE A 204 -5.68 -12.07 -10.30
CA PHE A 204 -4.85 -12.76 -9.33
C PHE A 204 -4.17 -11.77 -8.39
N LEU A 205 -3.92 -12.21 -7.16
CA LEU A 205 -3.10 -11.50 -6.21
C LEU A 205 -1.67 -12.04 -6.29
N ASP A 206 -0.69 -11.16 -6.51
CA ASP A 206 0.73 -11.48 -6.54
C ASP A 206 1.44 -10.94 -5.30
N THR A 207 2.51 -11.64 -4.89
CA THR A 207 3.41 -11.27 -3.80
C THR A 207 4.84 -11.24 -4.34
N PRO A 208 5.19 -10.21 -5.13
CA PRO A 208 6.49 -10.12 -5.75
C PRO A 208 7.58 -9.79 -4.72
N SER A 209 8.79 -10.26 -4.97
CA SER A 209 9.98 -9.78 -4.26
C SER A 209 10.53 -8.57 -5.03
N TYR A 210 10.65 -7.43 -4.35
CA TYR A 210 11.11 -6.15 -4.92
C TYR A 210 11.66 -5.23 -3.84
N SER A 211 12.39 -4.19 -4.25
CA SER A 211 12.68 -3.02 -3.41
C SER A 211 11.75 -1.88 -3.78
N VAL A 212 11.38 -1.04 -2.82
CA VAL A 212 10.54 0.15 -3.05
C VAL A 212 11.13 1.00 -4.19
N GLY A 213 10.28 1.43 -5.11
CA GLY A 213 10.69 2.19 -6.29
C GLY A 213 11.07 1.34 -7.51
N GLN A 214 11.14 0.02 -7.40
CA GLN A 214 11.34 -0.85 -8.55
C GLN A 214 10.02 -1.09 -9.29
N ALA A 215 10.03 -0.88 -10.61
CA ALA A 215 8.89 -1.18 -11.46
C ALA A 215 8.68 -2.70 -11.60
N ILE A 216 7.44 -3.12 -11.50
CA ILE A 216 6.99 -4.50 -11.73
C ILE A 216 6.10 -4.51 -12.96
N VAL A 217 6.46 -5.31 -13.94
CA VAL A 217 5.69 -5.42 -15.19
C VAL A 217 5.02 -6.78 -15.24
N TYR A 218 3.72 -6.78 -15.48
CA TYR A 218 2.90 -7.97 -15.75
C TYR A 218 2.53 -7.99 -17.22
N GLN A 219 2.70 -9.13 -17.88
CA GLN A 219 2.46 -9.31 -19.31
C GLN A 219 1.58 -10.52 -19.55
N LEU A 220 0.55 -10.37 -20.40
CA LEU A 220 -0.23 -11.47 -20.93
C LEU A 220 0.50 -12.11 -22.09
N GLN A 221 0.62 -13.45 -22.08
CA GLN A 221 1.15 -14.25 -23.17
C GLN A 221 0.11 -15.26 -23.66
N CYS A 222 0.16 -15.62 -24.93
CA CYS A 222 -0.67 -16.67 -25.48
C CYS A 222 0.09 -17.59 -26.42
N VAL A 223 -0.46 -18.80 -26.62
CA VAL A 223 -0.09 -19.74 -27.67
C VAL A 223 -1.34 -20.42 -28.22
N SER A 224 -1.47 -20.53 -29.55
CA SER A 224 -2.56 -21.25 -30.19
C SER A 224 -2.07 -22.64 -30.61
N GLU A 225 -2.95 -23.64 -30.59
CA GLU A 225 -2.67 -24.99 -31.04
C GLU A 225 -2.57 -25.14 -32.58
N SER A 226 -3.02 -24.16 -33.31
CA SER A 226 -2.98 -24.14 -34.77
C SER A 226 -2.17 -22.94 -35.25
N SER A 227 -1.69 -22.99 -36.51
CA SER A 227 -0.96 -21.87 -37.15
C SER A 227 -1.83 -20.64 -37.39
N ASN A 228 -2.98 -20.54 -36.74
CA ASN A 228 -3.94 -19.46 -36.89
C ASN A 228 -3.61 -18.28 -36.00
N SER A 229 -4.07 -17.13 -36.44
CA SER A 229 -3.92 -15.88 -35.67
C SER A 229 -4.92 -15.80 -34.51
N VAL A 230 -4.48 -15.17 -33.46
CA VAL A 230 -5.27 -14.78 -32.29
C VAL A 230 -5.53 -13.28 -32.36
N TYR A 231 -6.76 -12.87 -32.15
CA TYR A 231 -7.17 -11.47 -32.26
C TYR A 231 -7.76 -10.96 -30.95
N PHE A 232 -7.42 -9.73 -30.64
CA PHE A 232 -7.93 -9.00 -29.47
C PHE A 232 -8.63 -7.73 -29.90
N ASN A 233 -9.71 -7.39 -29.25
CA ASN A 233 -10.57 -6.23 -29.49
C ASN A 233 -11.27 -6.25 -30.86
N ARG A 234 -11.30 -7.40 -31.55
CA ARG A 234 -12.00 -7.61 -32.82
C ARG A 234 -12.47 -9.06 -32.97
N SER A 235 -13.38 -9.28 -33.89
CA SER A 235 -13.70 -10.62 -34.42
C SER A 235 -12.65 -11.06 -35.45
N ILE A 236 -12.66 -12.34 -35.84
CA ILE A 236 -11.77 -12.89 -36.86
C ILE A 236 -11.93 -12.12 -38.15
N SER A 237 -13.17 -11.99 -38.65
CA SER A 237 -13.48 -11.10 -39.75
C SER A 237 -13.59 -9.66 -39.22
N ASP A 238 -12.77 -8.77 -39.78
CA ASP A 238 -12.72 -7.34 -39.43
C ASP A 238 -13.18 -6.50 -40.64
N ASP A 239 -14.24 -6.97 -41.30
CA ASP A 239 -14.86 -6.29 -42.43
C ASP A 239 -15.76 -5.12 -41.96
N ASN A 240 -16.01 -4.20 -42.87
CA ASN A 240 -16.79 -2.98 -42.59
C ASN A 240 -18.31 -3.24 -42.62
N GLU A 241 -18.76 -4.25 -41.88
CA GLU A 241 -20.17 -4.61 -41.76
C GLU A 241 -20.81 -3.97 -40.54
N THR A 242 -22.12 -3.66 -40.62
CA THR A 242 -22.86 -2.99 -39.56
C THR A 242 -23.38 -3.92 -38.45
N TYR A 243 -23.05 -5.20 -38.51
CA TYR A 243 -23.50 -6.17 -37.52
C TYR A 243 -22.81 -5.98 -36.16
N ASN A 244 -23.57 -6.04 -35.08
CA ASN A 244 -23.07 -5.84 -33.71
C ASN A 244 -21.94 -6.83 -33.34
N TYR A 245 -21.95 -8.04 -33.84
CA TYR A 245 -20.92 -9.06 -33.58
C TYR A 245 -19.59 -8.74 -34.29
N ARG A 246 -19.58 -7.81 -35.25
CA ARG A 246 -18.39 -7.27 -35.92
C ARG A 246 -17.75 -6.08 -35.18
N GLY A 247 -18.49 -5.50 -34.24
CA GLY A 247 -18.02 -4.34 -33.49
C GLY A 247 -16.67 -4.59 -32.81
N ARG A 248 -15.82 -3.59 -32.81
CA ARG A 248 -14.57 -3.56 -32.06
C ARG A 248 -14.88 -3.24 -30.58
N SER A 249 -14.10 -3.78 -29.68
CA SER A 249 -14.21 -3.55 -28.24
C SER A 249 -12.96 -2.87 -27.68
N PHE A 250 -12.97 -2.62 -26.39
CA PHE A 250 -11.77 -2.22 -25.68
C PHE A 250 -11.51 -3.14 -24.49
N SER A 251 -10.28 -3.18 -24.03
CA SER A 251 -9.84 -3.99 -22.89
C SER A 251 -9.16 -3.12 -21.86
N THR A 252 -9.19 -3.56 -20.62
CA THR A 252 -8.49 -2.89 -19.52
C THR A 252 -7.59 -3.88 -18.78
N ILE A 253 -6.42 -3.42 -18.40
CA ILE A 253 -5.54 -4.11 -17.49
C ILE A 253 -5.35 -3.19 -16.29
N THR A 254 -5.61 -3.70 -15.09
CA THR A 254 -5.51 -2.91 -13.85
C THR A 254 -4.53 -3.59 -12.91
N ALA A 255 -3.65 -2.82 -12.32
CA ALA A 255 -2.80 -3.24 -11.22
C ALA A 255 -3.09 -2.36 -10.01
N MET A 256 -3.30 -2.99 -8.87
CA MET A 256 -3.62 -2.33 -7.60
C MET A 256 -2.59 -2.73 -6.57
N GLU A 257 -1.91 -1.75 -5.98
CA GLU A 257 -1.04 -2.00 -4.83
C GLU A 257 -1.88 -2.11 -3.58
N VAL A 258 -1.80 -3.25 -2.92
CA VAL A 258 -2.47 -3.54 -1.66
C VAL A 258 -1.42 -3.62 -0.56
N ALA A 259 -1.62 -2.94 0.56
CA ALA A 259 -0.72 -2.99 1.71
C ALA A 259 -0.50 -4.45 2.15
N GLY A 260 0.75 -4.80 2.44
CA GLY A 260 1.16 -6.14 2.87
C GLY A 260 0.94 -6.41 4.36
#